data_5a08db2b2ad7580622f7c40c9588618a
#
_entry.id   5a08db2b2ad7580622f7c40c9588618a
#
_cell.length_a   1.000
_cell.length_b   1.000
_cell.length_c   1.000
_cell.angle_alpha   90.00
_cell.angle_beta   90.00
_cell.angle_gamma   90.00
#
_symmetry.space_group_name_H-M   'P 1'
#
loop_
_entity.id
_entity.type
_entity.pdbx_description
1 polymer ?
#
loop_
_entity_poly.entity_id
_entity_poly.type
_entity_poly.pdbx_seq_one_letter_code
_entity_poly.pdbx_strand_id
1 'polypeptide(L)'
;MNMTNKQLLRVGIGGPVGSGKTALINVLCKQMRGKYQIAVVTNDIYTKEDAQFLIHNQALEEGRIIGVETGGCPHTAIREDASINLSAIDEMCHKYPSLDMIIVESGGDNLAATFSPELADLTIYVIDVAAGDKIPRKGGPGITKSDLLVINKIDLAPHVGASLDIMKRDTKKMRGEKPFTFTNLKNGIGTDQIERFIVN
;
A
#
# COMPACT_ATOMS: atom_id res chain seq x y z
N MET A 1 23.45 18.47 21.94
CA MET A 1 22.69 18.44 20.68
C MET A 1 21.76 17.23 20.75
N ASN A 2 20.47 17.47 21.06
CA ASN A 2 19.47 16.39 21.05
C ASN A 2 19.19 16.04 19.58
N MET A 3 19.77 14.96 19.08
CA MET A 3 19.23 14.30 17.92
C MET A 3 17.88 13.71 18.37
N THR A 4 16.80 14.39 18.04
CA THR A 4 15.47 13.79 18.10
C THR A 4 15.53 12.55 17.22
N ASN A 5 15.46 11.39 17.83
CA ASN A 5 15.41 10.10 17.15
C ASN A 5 14.07 10.08 16.38
N LYS A 6 14.06 10.61 15.16
CA LYS A 6 12.89 10.59 14.30
C LYS A 6 12.69 9.12 13.90
N GLN A 7 11.64 8.52 14.44
CA GLN A 7 11.34 7.13 14.15
C GLN A 7 10.93 7.02 12.69
N LEU A 8 11.60 6.15 11.93
CA LEU A 8 11.23 5.82 10.55
C LEU A 8 9.84 5.19 10.55
N LEU A 9 8.93 5.74 9.74
CA LEU A 9 7.60 5.17 9.55
C LEU A 9 7.63 4.12 8.42
N ARG A 10 7.18 2.91 8.70
CA ARG A 10 7.04 1.82 7.72
C ARG A 10 5.57 1.63 7.38
N VAL A 11 5.22 1.87 6.11
CA VAL A 11 3.84 1.78 5.60
C VAL A 11 3.71 0.57 4.69
N GLY A 12 2.94 -0.44 5.13
CA GLY A 12 2.62 -1.61 4.31
C GLY A 12 1.40 -1.35 3.42
N ILE A 13 1.52 -1.56 2.11
CA ILE A 13 0.41 -1.45 1.15
C ILE A 13 0.14 -2.81 0.54
N GLY A 14 -1.01 -3.41 0.90
CA GLY A 14 -1.45 -4.72 0.43
C GLY A 14 -2.72 -4.65 -0.43
N GLY A 15 -3.06 -5.77 -1.05
CA GLY A 15 -4.28 -5.91 -1.84
C GLY A 15 -4.14 -6.83 -3.04
N PRO A 16 -5.26 -7.23 -3.67
CA PRO A 16 -5.27 -8.10 -4.85
C PRO A 16 -4.47 -7.55 -6.03
N VAL A 17 -4.09 -8.45 -6.93
CA VAL A 17 -3.51 -8.06 -8.22
C VAL A 17 -4.48 -7.15 -8.96
N GLY A 18 -3.95 -6.07 -9.53
CA GLY A 18 -4.74 -5.10 -10.30
C GLY A 18 -5.60 -4.15 -9.45
N SER A 19 -5.62 -4.22 -8.12
CA SER A 19 -6.40 -3.30 -7.27
C SER A 19 -5.92 -1.85 -7.33
N GLY A 20 -4.65 -1.62 -7.71
CA GLY A 20 -4.03 -0.30 -7.83
C GLY A 20 -3.06 0.06 -6.72
N LYS A 21 -2.44 -0.93 -6.06
CA LYS A 21 -1.40 -0.71 -5.03
C LYS A 21 -0.26 0.16 -5.56
N THR A 22 0.38 -0.27 -6.65
CA THR A 22 1.50 0.44 -7.28
C THR A 22 1.10 1.84 -7.77
N ALA A 23 -0.14 1.98 -8.29
CA ALA A 23 -0.68 3.29 -8.67
C ALA A 23 -0.86 4.21 -7.45
N LEU A 24 -1.32 3.67 -6.31
CA LEU A 24 -1.41 4.42 -5.05
C LEU A 24 -0.04 4.89 -4.59
N ILE A 25 0.96 4.00 -4.59
CA ILE A 25 2.34 4.32 -4.22
C ILE A 25 2.89 5.44 -5.11
N ASN A 26 2.70 5.34 -6.44
CA ASN A 26 3.15 6.37 -7.37
C ASN A 26 2.54 7.75 -7.04
N VAL A 27 1.24 7.79 -6.75
CA VAL A 27 0.55 9.05 -6.40
C VAL A 27 1.06 9.60 -5.08
N LEU A 28 1.13 8.77 -4.02
CA LEU A 28 1.62 9.19 -2.71
C LEU A 28 3.06 9.69 -2.75
N CYS A 29 3.95 8.97 -3.44
CA CYS A 29 5.33 9.41 -3.61
C CYS A 29 5.41 10.80 -4.27
N LYS A 30 4.66 11.03 -5.36
CA LYS A 30 4.64 12.33 -6.04
C LYS A 30 4.08 13.46 -5.19
N GLN A 31 3.04 13.20 -4.39
CA GLN A 31 2.44 14.20 -3.51
C GLN A 31 3.35 14.54 -2.32
N MET A 32 4.05 13.53 -1.78
CA MET A 32 4.73 13.65 -0.49
C MET A 32 6.24 13.91 -0.59
N ARG A 33 6.90 13.53 -1.70
CA ARG A 33 8.37 13.62 -1.86
C ARG A 33 8.97 15.01 -1.70
N GLY A 34 8.17 16.07 -1.87
CA GLY A 34 8.61 17.44 -1.62
C GLY A 34 8.69 17.82 -0.15
N LYS A 35 8.09 17.03 0.75
CA LYS A 35 8.02 17.28 2.19
C LYS A 35 8.71 16.19 3.02
N TYR A 36 8.79 14.97 2.49
CA TYR A 36 9.29 13.79 3.21
C TYR A 36 10.34 13.04 2.40
N GLN A 37 11.32 12.49 3.09
CA GLN A 37 12.32 11.59 2.53
C GLN A 37 11.74 10.19 2.49
N ILE A 38 11.37 9.71 1.30
CA ILE A 38 10.64 8.46 1.08
C ILE A 38 11.51 7.47 0.32
N ALA A 39 11.40 6.19 0.68
CA ALA A 39 11.88 5.06 -0.12
C ALA A 39 10.75 4.04 -0.31
N VAL A 40 10.87 3.18 -1.32
CA VAL A 40 9.88 2.14 -1.65
C VAL A 40 10.56 0.80 -1.82
N VAL A 41 9.95 -0.23 -1.24
CA VAL A 41 10.28 -1.64 -1.48
C VAL A 41 9.04 -2.30 -2.07
N THR A 42 9.14 -2.85 -3.29
CA THR A 42 8.06 -3.60 -3.93
C THR A 42 8.37 -5.09 -3.90
N ASN A 43 7.35 -5.91 -3.69
CA ASN A 43 7.45 -7.36 -3.73
C ASN A 43 6.71 -7.91 -4.94
N ASP A 44 7.40 -8.75 -5.72
CA ASP A 44 6.79 -9.53 -6.78
C ASP A 44 7.36 -10.95 -6.78
N ILE A 45 6.64 -11.90 -7.39
CA ILE A 45 7.04 -13.30 -7.37
C ILE A 45 8.26 -13.56 -8.28
N TYR A 46 8.22 -13.04 -9.51
CA TYR A 46 9.19 -13.35 -10.57
C TYR A 46 9.75 -12.13 -11.30
N THR A 47 9.25 -10.95 -11.01
CA THR A 47 9.59 -9.74 -11.78
C THR A 47 9.85 -8.55 -10.86
N LYS A 48 10.34 -7.48 -11.45
CA LYS A 48 10.46 -6.15 -10.80
C LYS A 48 9.58 -5.12 -11.49
N GLU A 49 8.47 -5.58 -12.11
CA GLU A 49 7.61 -4.70 -12.90
C GLU A 49 7.07 -3.52 -12.10
N ASP A 50 6.63 -3.75 -10.85
CA ASP A 50 6.14 -2.68 -9.99
C ASP A 50 7.22 -1.64 -9.68
N ALA A 51 8.45 -2.07 -9.39
CA ALA A 51 9.58 -1.16 -9.21
C ALA A 51 9.89 -0.38 -10.49
N GLN A 52 9.94 -1.07 -11.64
CA GLN A 52 10.18 -0.45 -12.94
C GLN A 52 9.08 0.54 -13.31
N PHE A 53 7.81 0.23 -13.02
CA PHE A 53 6.70 1.16 -13.21
C PHE A 53 6.90 2.44 -12.39
N LEU A 54 7.28 2.33 -11.13
CA LEU A 54 7.51 3.50 -10.27
C LEU A 54 8.69 4.34 -10.75
N ILE A 55 9.78 3.72 -11.20
CA ILE A 55 10.96 4.38 -11.77
C ILE A 55 10.58 5.10 -13.07
N HIS A 56 9.93 4.39 -14.00
CA HIS A 56 9.50 4.95 -15.29
C HIS A 56 8.56 6.14 -15.11
N ASN A 57 7.66 6.07 -14.14
CA ASN A 57 6.75 7.16 -13.79
C ASN A 57 7.39 8.26 -12.94
N GLN A 58 8.69 8.16 -12.63
CA GLN A 58 9.39 9.14 -11.81
C GLN A 58 8.70 9.39 -10.45
N ALA A 59 8.24 8.33 -9.81
CA ALA A 59 7.62 8.39 -8.48
C ALA A 59 8.61 8.96 -7.45
N LEU A 60 9.83 8.42 -7.45
CA LEU A 60 11.01 8.84 -6.71
C LEU A 60 12.25 8.74 -7.62
N GLU A 61 13.41 9.17 -7.09
CA GLU A 61 14.70 8.84 -7.69
C GLU A 61 14.90 7.32 -7.71
N GLU A 62 15.46 6.77 -8.79
CA GLU A 62 15.64 5.31 -8.99
C GLU A 62 16.29 4.64 -7.79
N GLY A 63 17.35 5.25 -7.22
CA GLY A 63 18.04 4.70 -6.06
C GLY A 63 17.22 4.58 -4.77
N ARG A 64 16.00 5.12 -4.74
CA ARG A 64 15.05 5.05 -3.61
C ARG A 64 13.96 4.00 -3.80
N ILE A 65 14.04 3.18 -4.84
CA ILE A 65 13.08 2.13 -5.16
C ILE A 65 13.84 0.82 -5.30
N ILE A 66 13.47 -0.19 -4.49
CA ILE A 66 14.01 -1.55 -4.59
C ILE A 66 12.87 -2.51 -4.93
N GLY A 67 13.05 -3.30 -6.00
CA GLY A 67 12.21 -4.46 -6.30
C GLY A 67 12.81 -5.72 -5.68
N VAL A 68 12.02 -6.43 -4.88
CA VAL A 68 12.37 -7.71 -4.26
C VAL A 68 11.63 -8.84 -4.98
N GLU A 69 12.37 -9.83 -5.46
CA GLU A 69 11.81 -11.05 -6.02
C GLU A 69 11.69 -12.10 -4.92
N THR A 70 10.44 -12.47 -4.59
CA THR A 70 10.18 -13.37 -3.45
C THR A 70 10.31 -14.85 -3.80
N GLY A 71 10.40 -15.21 -5.10
CA GLY A 71 10.64 -16.56 -5.59
C GLY A 71 9.61 -17.62 -5.22
N GLY A 72 8.54 -17.22 -4.55
CA GLY A 72 7.52 -18.13 -4.01
C GLY A 72 6.24 -17.40 -3.62
N CYS A 73 5.65 -17.78 -2.49
CA CYS A 73 4.42 -17.15 -2.01
C CYS A 73 4.69 -15.73 -1.49
N PRO A 74 4.12 -14.66 -2.11
CA PRO A 74 4.34 -13.28 -1.67
C PRO A 74 3.89 -12.99 -0.23
N HIS A 75 2.96 -13.78 0.28
CA HIS A 75 2.48 -13.66 1.66
C HIS A 75 3.55 -14.01 2.68
N THR A 76 4.40 -15.01 2.36
CA THR A 76 5.50 -15.41 3.22
C THR A 76 6.47 -14.26 3.43
N ALA A 77 6.83 -13.54 2.36
CA ALA A 77 7.81 -12.46 2.40
C ALA A 77 7.36 -11.23 3.21
N ILE A 78 6.06 -11.04 3.42
CA ILE A 78 5.54 -9.90 4.20
C ILE A 78 5.07 -10.28 5.60
N ARG A 79 4.98 -11.58 5.93
CA ARG A 79 4.40 -12.04 7.20
C ARG A 79 5.23 -13.10 7.91
N GLU A 80 5.50 -14.25 7.27
CA GLU A 80 6.09 -15.43 7.93
C GLU A 80 7.61 -15.38 7.94
N ASP A 81 8.20 -14.91 6.85
CA ASP A 81 9.64 -14.70 6.71
C ASP A 81 9.89 -13.36 6.02
N ALA A 82 9.88 -12.31 6.80
CA ALA A 82 10.08 -10.95 6.32
C ALA A 82 11.57 -10.58 6.08
N SER A 83 12.50 -11.53 6.24
CA SER A 83 13.95 -11.29 6.25
C SER A 83 14.44 -10.55 4.99
N ILE A 84 13.96 -10.93 3.82
CA ILE A 84 14.37 -10.32 2.55
C ILE A 84 13.92 -8.84 2.48
N ASN A 85 12.73 -8.53 2.97
CA ASN A 85 12.21 -7.16 3.02
C ASN A 85 12.91 -6.33 4.10
N LEU A 86 13.18 -6.92 5.26
CA LEU A 86 13.94 -6.26 6.33
C LEU A 86 15.35 -5.91 5.86
N SER A 87 16.02 -6.82 5.13
CA SER A 87 17.32 -6.54 4.50
C SER A 87 17.24 -5.37 3.50
N ALA A 88 16.20 -5.31 2.67
CA ALA A 88 16.01 -4.20 1.73
C ALA A 88 15.75 -2.87 2.44
N ILE A 89 14.99 -2.89 3.54
CA ILE A 89 14.75 -1.73 4.40
C ILE A 89 16.07 -1.25 5.03
N ASP A 90 16.86 -2.16 5.57
CA ASP A 90 18.16 -1.85 6.19
C ASP A 90 19.12 -1.25 5.15
N GLU A 91 19.19 -1.78 3.94
CA GLU A 91 19.97 -1.22 2.84
C GLU A 91 19.54 0.23 2.57
N MET A 92 18.24 0.49 2.47
CA MET A 92 17.71 1.84 2.26
C MET A 92 18.05 2.78 3.41
N CYS A 93 17.94 2.33 4.66
CA CYS A 93 18.30 3.12 5.83
C CYS A 93 19.78 3.49 5.87
N HIS A 94 20.67 2.58 5.50
CA HIS A 94 22.10 2.83 5.41
C HIS A 94 22.43 3.83 4.29
N LYS A 95 21.79 3.67 3.13
CA LYS A 95 22.03 4.54 1.97
C LYS A 95 21.43 5.93 2.16
N TYR A 96 20.30 6.04 2.86
CA TYR A 96 19.57 7.28 3.09
C TYR A 96 19.26 7.47 4.59
N PRO A 97 20.21 7.90 5.42
CA PRO A 97 20.02 8.00 6.87
C PRO A 97 18.93 9.00 7.32
N SER A 98 18.49 9.87 6.42
CA SER A 98 17.45 10.89 6.68
C SER A 98 16.05 10.47 6.25
N LEU A 99 15.80 9.17 5.98
CA LEU A 99 14.47 8.71 5.62
C LEU A 99 13.44 9.02 6.70
N ASP A 100 12.30 9.54 6.26
CA ASP A 100 11.11 9.73 7.09
C ASP A 100 10.18 8.53 7.02
N MET A 101 10.13 7.90 5.83
CA MET A 101 9.17 6.85 5.53
C MET A 101 9.72 5.82 4.54
N ILE A 102 9.37 4.56 4.77
CA ILE A 102 9.52 3.49 3.78
C ILE A 102 8.15 2.90 3.50
N ILE A 103 7.77 2.82 2.22
CA ILE A 103 6.56 2.15 1.78
C ILE A 103 6.95 0.75 1.29
N VAL A 104 6.26 -0.27 1.82
CA VAL A 104 6.46 -1.68 1.42
C VAL A 104 5.20 -2.16 0.72
N GLU A 105 5.32 -2.48 -0.57
CA GLU A 105 4.23 -3.06 -1.36
C GLU A 105 4.23 -4.58 -1.23
N SER A 106 3.06 -5.19 -0.97
CA SER A 106 2.91 -6.64 -1.07
C SER A 106 2.79 -7.09 -2.51
N GLY A 107 3.22 -8.29 -2.84
CA GLY A 107 2.74 -8.99 -4.03
C GLY A 107 1.22 -9.15 -3.98
N GLY A 108 0.57 -9.42 -5.13
CA GLY A 108 -0.88 -9.56 -5.19
C GLY A 108 -1.42 -10.70 -4.31
N ASP A 109 -2.54 -10.47 -3.64
CA ASP A 109 -3.14 -11.43 -2.71
C ASP A 109 -4.67 -11.60 -2.91
N ASN A 110 -5.25 -12.55 -2.19
CA ASN A 110 -6.68 -12.86 -2.22
C ASN A 110 -7.39 -12.45 -0.91
N LEU A 111 -7.28 -11.19 -0.49
CA LEU A 111 -7.85 -10.62 0.72
C LEU A 111 -7.25 -11.16 2.03
N ALA A 112 -6.21 -11.96 1.95
CA ALA A 112 -5.62 -12.66 3.10
C ALA A 112 -4.35 -12.00 3.64
N ALA A 113 -3.66 -11.17 2.86
CA ALA A 113 -2.37 -10.61 3.25
C ALA A 113 -2.50 -9.65 4.44
N THR A 114 -1.63 -9.87 5.40
CA THR A 114 -1.36 -8.94 6.50
C THR A 114 0.15 -8.83 6.66
N PHE A 115 0.62 -7.63 6.93
CA PHE A 115 2.04 -7.41 7.20
C PHE A 115 2.42 -7.88 8.61
N SER A 116 3.64 -8.38 8.74
CA SER A 116 4.26 -8.56 10.05
C SER A 116 4.42 -7.19 10.74
N PRO A 117 4.20 -7.09 12.06
CA PRO A 117 4.48 -5.86 12.82
C PRO A 117 5.94 -5.39 12.73
N GLU A 118 6.87 -6.31 12.42
CA GLU A 118 8.28 -5.97 12.20
C GLU A 118 8.51 -5.24 10.87
N LEU A 119 7.58 -5.40 9.91
CA LEU A 119 7.72 -4.87 8.57
C LEU A 119 6.91 -3.59 8.34
N ALA A 120 5.79 -3.42 9.03
CA ALA A 120 4.92 -2.26 8.86
C ALA A 120 4.35 -1.78 10.19
N ASP A 121 4.48 -0.48 10.46
CA ASP A 121 3.90 0.22 11.61
C ASP A 121 2.46 0.64 11.29
N LEU A 122 2.15 0.86 10.01
CA LEU A 122 0.85 1.25 9.46
C LEU A 122 0.54 0.43 8.22
N THR A 123 -0.71 -0.06 8.11
CA THR A 123 -1.13 -0.91 7.00
C THR A 123 -2.30 -0.30 6.23
N ILE A 124 -2.14 -0.23 4.91
CA ILE A 124 -3.18 0.19 3.97
C ILE A 124 -3.54 -1.00 3.08
N TYR A 125 -4.81 -1.29 2.96
CA TYR A 125 -5.27 -2.36 2.08
C TYR A 125 -6.10 -1.79 0.94
N VAL A 126 -5.77 -2.16 -0.30
CA VAL A 126 -6.41 -1.62 -1.51
C VAL A 126 -7.25 -2.70 -2.17
N ILE A 127 -8.55 -2.44 -2.32
CA ILE A 127 -9.46 -3.19 -3.16
C ILE A 127 -10.02 -2.27 -4.24
N ASP A 128 -10.68 -2.81 -5.25
CA ASP A 128 -11.31 -1.99 -6.29
C ASP A 128 -12.74 -2.44 -6.62
N VAL A 129 -13.49 -1.56 -7.25
CA VAL A 129 -14.90 -1.81 -7.60
C VAL A 129 -15.08 -2.82 -8.72
N ALA A 130 -14.06 -3.04 -9.58
CA ALA A 130 -14.15 -3.98 -10.69
C ALA A 130 -14.21 -5.45 -10.23
N ALA A 131 -13.71 -5.73 -9.01
CA ALA A 131 -13.86 -7.04 -8.38
C ALA A 131 -15.29 -7.32 -7.86
N GLY A 132 -16.18 -6.33 -7.96
CA GLY A 132 -17.59 -6.41 -7.57
C GLY A 132 -17.90 -5.84 -6.18
N ASP A 133 -19.13 -5.36 -6.01
CA ASP A 133 -19.58 -4.68 -4.79
C ASP A 133 -19.67 -5.61 -3.54
N LYS A 134 -19.55 -6.91 -3.76
CA LYS A 134 -19.60 -7.93 -2.69
C LYS A 134 -18.25 -8.11 -1.97
N ILE A 135 -17.16 -7.53 -2.49
CA ILE A 135 -15.82 -7.74 -1.92
C ILE A 135 -15.74 -7.33 -0.46
N PRO A 136 -16.23 -6.15 -0.02
CA PRO A 136 -16.14 -5.78 1.39
C PRO A 136 -16.80 -6.81 2.33
N ARG A 137 -17.97 -7.35 1.98
CA ARG A 137 -18.70 -8.31 2.85
C ARG A 137 -18.10 -9.71 2.86
N LYS A 138 -17.25 -10.07 1.87
CA LYS A 138 -16.48 -11.32 1.93
C LYS A 138 -15.49 -11.29 3.09
N GLY A 139 -15.07 -10.09 3.50
CA GLY A 139 -14.13 -9.91 4.58
C GLY A 139 -12.73 -10.41 4.22
N GLY A 140 -12.06 -10.96 5.21
CA GLY A 140 -10.66 -11.36 5.13
C GLY A 140 -9.77 -10.40 5.93
N PRO A 141 -8.61 -10.89 6.37
CA PRO A 141 -7.71 -10.11 7.23
C PRO A 141 -7.28 -8.77 6.62
N GLY A 142 -7.02 -8.73 5.31
CA GLY A 142 -6.66 -7.49 4.62
C GLY A 142 -7.75 -6.41 4.77
N ILE A 143 -9.03 -6.78 4.61
CA ILE A 143 -10.14 -5.84 4.75
C ILE A 143 -10.38 -5.47 6.21
N THR A 144 -10.39 -6.44 7.13
CA THR A 144 -10.85 -6.23 8.50
C THR A 144 -9.77 -5.74 9.45
N LYS A 145 -8.50 -6.08 9.20
CA LYS A 145 -7.39 -5.79 10.11
C LYS A 145 -6.55 -4.58 9.71
N SER A 146 -6.48 -4.24 8.41
CA SER A 146 -5.73 -3.05 7.95
C SER A 146 -6.16 -1.78 8.68
N ASP A 147 -5.24 -0.85 8.87
CA ASP A 147 -5.53 0.43 9.53
C ASP A 147 -6.39 1.31 8.64
N LEU A 148 -6.10 1.36 7.33
CA LEU A 148 -6.93 2.02 6.32
C LEU A 148 -7.32 1.04 5.21
N LEU A 149 -8.60 1.05 4.80
CA LEU A 149 -9.06 0.38 3.57
C LEU A 149 -9.29 1.42 2.48
N VAL A 150 -8.71 1.18 1.30
CA VAL A 150 -8.91 1.99 0.10
C VAL A 150 -9.77 1.21 -0.89
N ILE A 151 -10.88 1.80 -1.33
CA ILE A 151 -11.77 1.26 -2.36
C ILE A 151 -11.56 2.09 -3.62
N ASN A 152 -10.78 1.55 -4.55
CA ASN A 152 -10.28 2.27 -5.72
C ASN A 152 -11.16 2.07 -6.95
N LYS A 153 -10.87 2.85 -8.01
CA LYS A 153 -11.51 2.82 -9.33
C LYS A 153 -13.01 3.07 -9.30
N ILE A 154 -13.46 4.00 -8.43
CA ILE A 154 -14.89 4.29 -8.26
C ILE A 154 -15.58 4.77 -9.54
N ASP A 155 -14.82 5.31 -10.49
CA ASP A 155 -15.28 5.67 -11.83
C ASP A 155 -15.76 4.47 -12.64
N LEU A 156 -15.25 3.26 -12.37
CA LEU A 156 -15.67 2.04 -13.04
C LEU A 156 -16.98 1.46 -12.48
N ALA A 157 -17.46 1.93 -11.32
CA ALA A 157 -18.66 1.35 -10.67
C ALA A 157 -19.87 1.24 -11.59
N PRO A 158 -20.25 2.28 -12.38
CA PRO A 158 -21.37 2.15 -13.32
C PRO A 158 -21.12 1.14 -14.44
N HIS A 159 -19.88 0.95 -14.85
CA HIS A 159 -19.53 0.08 -15.98
C HIS A 159 -19.48 -1.40 -15.60
N VAL A 160 -19.26 -1.70 -14.32
CA VAL A 160 -19.17 -3.07 -13.80
C VAL A 160 -20.42 -3.46 -12.98
N GLY A 161 -21.42 -2.58 -12.92
CA GLY A 161 -22.65 -2.82 -12.16
C GLY A 161 -22.42 -2.87 -10.64
N ALA A 162 -21.38 -2.24 -10.13
CA ALA A 162 -21.08 -2.18 -8.71
C ALA A 162 -21.78 -0.99 -8.04
N SER A 163 -22.33 -1.20 -6.84
CA SER A 163 -22.95 -0.16 -6.04
C SER A 163 -21.99 0.32 -4.95
N LEU A 164 -21.60 1.59 -5.01
CA LEU A 164 -20.76 2.22 -3.98
C LEU A 164 -21.49 2.27 -2.61
N ASP A 165 -22.81 2.42 -2.59
CA ASP A 165 -23.60 2.42 -1.35
C ASP A 165 -23.58 1.04 -0.68
N ILE A 166 -23.68 -0.04 -1.47
CA ILE A 166 -23.53 -1.41 -0.97
C ILE A 166 -22.11 -1.59 -0.40
N MET A 167 -21.09 -1.20 -1.14
CA MET A 167 -19.70 -1.31 -0.67
C MET A 167 -19.47 -0.51 0.62
N LYS A 168 -20.01 0.71 0.71
CA LYS A 168 -19.93 1.55 1.91
C LYS A 168 -20.59 0.90 3.12
N ARG A 169 -21.82 0.41 2.96
CA ARG A 169 -22.58 -0.29 4.01
C ARG A 169 -21.83 -1.51 4.51
N ASP A 170 -21.39 -2.36 3.56
CA ASP A 170 -20.76 -3.63 3.87
C ASP A 170 -19.36 -3.41 4.49
N THR A 171 -18.62 -2.40 4.03
CA THR A 171 -17.35 -1.99 4.64
C THR A 171 -17.54 -1.57 6.09
N LYS A 172 -18.52 -0.69 6.39
CA LYS A 172 -18.82 -0.28 7.77
C LYS A 172 -19.18 -1.48 8.65
N LYS A 173 -19.96 -2.42 8.13
CA LYS A 173 -20.33 -3.65 8.86
C LYS A 173 -19.11 -4.50 9.20
N MET A 174 -18.14 -4.62 8.29
CA MET A 174 -16.97 -5.48 8.46
C MET A 174 -15.84 -4.84 9.25
N ARG A 175 -15.71 -3.51 9.20
CA ARG A 175 -14.60 -2.77 9.81
C ARG A 175 -14.97 -2.03 11.10
N GLY A 176 -16.27 -1.86 11.39
CA GLY A 176 -16.73 -1.01 12.50
C GLY A 176 -16.26 0.43 12.30
N GLU A 177 -15.55 0.97 13.29
CA GLU A 177 -15.04 2.35 13.29
C GLU A 177 -13.72 2.54 12.52
N LYS A 178 -13.11 1.45 12.02
CA LYS A 178 -11.86 1.57 11.27
C LYS A 178 -12.07 2.33 9.96
N PRO A 179 -11.19 3.30 9.62
CA PRO A 179 -11.38 4.18 8.49
C PRO A 179 -11.29 3.46 7.15
N PHE A 180 -12.02 3.97 6.18
CA PHE A 180 -11.91 3.61 4.78
C PHE A 180 -12.19 4.82 3.89
N THR A 181 -11.67 4.79 2.66
CA THR A 181 -11.89 5.86 1.68
C THR A 181 -12.16 5.29 0.31
N PHE A 182 -12.96 6.02 -0.47
CA PHE A 182 -13.20 5.77 -1.88
C PHE A 182 -12.25 6.62 -2.72
N THR A 183 -11.64 6.01 -3.75
CA THR A 183 -10.66 6.70 -4.59
C THR A 183 -10.85 6.46 -6.07
N ASN A 184 -10.43 7.46 -6.85
CA ASN A 184 -10.03 7.30 -8.23
C ASN A 184 -8.60 7.83 -8.35
N LEU A 185 -7.63 6.92 -8.24
CA LEU A 185 -6.21 7.28 -8.22
C LEU A 185 -5.75 7.91 -9.55
N LYS A 186 -6.40 7.56 -10.67
CA LYS A 186 -6.11 8.14 -11.98
C LYS A 186 -6.37 9.65 -12.00
N ASN A 187 -7.40 10.10 -11.30
CA ASN A 187 -7.83 11.51 -11.26
C ASN A 187 -7.51 12.19 -9.93
N GLY A 188 -6.75 11.55 -9.03
CA GLY A 188 -6.37 12.10 -7.73
C GLY A 188 -7.50 12.20 -6.70
N ILE A 189 -8.67 11.57 -6.95
CA ILE A 189 -9.80 11.63 -6.02
C ILE A 189 -9.51 10.77 -4.79
N GLY A 190 -9.63 11.37 -3.60
CA GLY A 190 -9.47 10.70 -2.30
C GLY A 190 -8.02 10.51 -1.84
N THR A 191 -7.02 10.91 -2.64
CA THR A 191 -5.60 10.72 -2.32
C THR A 191 -5.15 11.58 -1.13
N ASP A 192 -5.66 12.81 -0.99
CA ASP A 192 -5.36 13.70 0.15
C ASP A 192 -5.82 13.12 1.50
N GLN A 193 -6.87 12.28 1.49
CA GLN A 193 -7.33 11.61 2.71
C GLN A 193 -6.34 10.55 3.15
N ILE A 194 -5.73 9.86 2.19
CA ILE A 194 -4.72 8.83 2.45
C ILE A 194 -3.42 9.49 2.94
N GLU A 195 -2.95 10.56 2.30
CA GLU A 195 -1.79 11.32 2.76
C GLU A 195 -1.98 11.77 4.21
N ARG A 196 -3.11 12.42 4.52
CA ARG A 196 -3.42 12.86 5.88
C ARG A 196 -3.47 11.71 6.89
N PHE A 197 -3.97 10.55 6.49
CA PHE A 197 -4.02 9.38 7.35
C PHE A 197 -2.61 8.85 7.68
N ILE A 198 -1.68 8.91 6.73
CA ILE A 198 -0.31 8.43 6.92
C ILE A 198 0.49 9.35 7.86
N VAL A 199 0.23 10.67 7.82
CA VAL A 199 1.06 11.66 8.53
C VAL A 199 0.51 12.12 9.88
N ASN A 200 -0.72 11.68 10.25
CA ASN A 200 -1.35 11.97 11.55
C ASN A 200 -1.11 10.85 12.54
#